data_fe6d36f097e4d83748e7f04a262f490d
#
_entry.id   fe6d36f097e4d83748e7f04a262f490d
#
_cell.length_a   1.000
_cell.length_b   1.000
_cell.length_c   1.000
_cell.angle_alpha   90.00
_cell.angle_beta   90.00
_cell.angle_gamma   90.00
#
_symmetry.space_group_name_H-M   'P 1'
#
loop_
_entity.id
_entity.type
_entity.pdbx_description
1 polymer ?
#
loop_
_entity_poly.entity_id
_entity_poly.type
_entity_poly.pdbx_seq_one_letter_code
_entity_poly.pdbx_strand_id
1 'polypeptide(L)'
;FDIEKAFSVAKKFNLDTEKKYKELSKGYQSIFKLTIALALNVPYVVFDEPVLGLDANHRELFYELLLQDYEDNQRTIIIATHLIEEVANIIEEVVLINEGKVLLQETVEELMNTGYCISGLSEEVDIYCKDKKVIGYDELGSLKLAYILGERERLPKNSGLQISNINLQKLFVKLTEKGGN
;
A
#
# COMPACT_ATOMS: atom_id res chain seq x y z
N PHE A 1 20.60 -13.16 -15.37
CA PHE A 1 19.67 -12.37 -16.18
C PHE A 1 18.99 -13.26 -17.20
N ASP A 2 17.65 -13.23 -17.23
CA ASP A 2 16.84 -14.03 -18.14
C ASP A 2 16.43 -13.16 -19.36
N ILE A 3 17.10 -13.41 -20.49
CA ILE A 3 16.88 -12.67 -21.73
C ILE A 3 15.49 -12.97 -22.33
N GLU A 4 15.04 -14.21 -22.28
CA GLU A 4 13.74 -14.62 -22.84
C GLU A 4 12.60 -13.97 -22.06
N LYS A 5 12.69 -13.98 -20.74
CA LYS A 5 11.77 -13.28 -19.84
C LYS A 5 11.76 -11.76 -20.12
N ALA A 6 12.93 -11.13 -20.30
CA ALA A 6 13.02 -9.72 -20.61
C ALA A 6 12.26 -9.36 -21.91
N PHE A 7 12.43 -10.10 -22.98
CA PHE A 7 11.69 -9.88 -24.22
C PHE A 7 10.19 -10.18 -24.09
N SER A 8 9.83 -11.20 -23.32
CA SER A 8 8.42 -11.52 -23.04
C SER A 8 7.73 -10.38 -22.28
N VAL A 9 8.34 -9.85 -21.23
CA VAL A 9 7.85 -8.70 -20.46
C VAL A 9 7.78 -7.44 -21.33
N ALA A 10 8.83 -7.14 -22.09
CA ALA A 10 8.87 -6.01 -23.02
C ALA A 10 7.71 -6.05 -24.01
N LYS A 11 7.40 -7.23 -24.55
CA LYS A 11 6.28 -7.44 -25.48
C LYS A 11 4.93 -7.17 -24.81
N LYS A 12 4.73 -7.63 -23.57
CA LYS A 12 3.48 -7.38 -22.82
C LYS A 12 3.25 -5.87 -22.60
N PHE A 13 4.30 -5.11 -22.36
CA PHE A 13 4.25 -3.65 -22.22
C PHE A 13 4.22 -2.88 -23.54
N ASN A 14 4.26 -3.56 -24.72
CA ASN A 14 4.44 -2.92 -26.02
C ASN A 14 5.69 -2.01 -26.08
N LEU A 15 6.76 -2.39 -25.35
CA LEU A 15 8.02 -1.66 -25.37
C LEU A 15 8.73 -1.89 -26.70
N ASP A 16 9.04 -0.79 -27.38
CA ASP A 16 9.81 -0.82 -28.63
C ASP A 16 11.29 -1.10 -28.32
N THR A 17 11.72 -2.33 -28.56
CA THR A 17 13.08 -2.80 -28.26
C THR A 17 14.12 -2.36 -29.26
N GLU A 18 13.73 -1.80 -30.43
CA GLU A 18 14.64 -1.27 -31.45
C GLU A 18 15.09 0.16 -31.12
N LYS A 19 14.32 0.89 -30.30
CA LYS A 19 14.66 2.24 -29.87
C LYS A 19 15.75 2.26 -28.81
N LYS A 20 16.62 3.26 -28.90
CA LYS A 20 17.56 3.56 -27.83
C LYS A 20 16.81 4.08 -26.61
N TYR A 21 17.28 3.76 -25.41
CA TYR A 21 16.69 4.21 -24.15
C TYR A 21 16.36 5.71 -24.12
N LYS A 22 17.24 6.56 -24.68
CA LYS A 22 17.05 8.04 -24.72
C LYS A 22 15.91 8.48 -25.65
N GLU A 23 15.48 7.64 -26.56
CA GLU A 23 14.40 7.91 -27.54
C GLU A 23 13.03 7.49 -26.98
N LEU A 24 13.02 6.75 -25.87
CA LEU A 24 11.80 6.35 -25.18
C LEU A 24 11.20 7.53 -24.40
N SER A 25 9.86 7.60 -24.35
CA SER A 25 9.18 8.51 -23.41
C SER A 25 9.53 8.18 -21.95
N LYS A 26 9.33 9.12 -21.02
CA LYS A 26 9.61 8.88 -19.60
C LYS A 26 8.89 7.65 -19.03
N GLY A 27 7.61 7.44 -19.41
CA GLY A 27 6.85 6.24 -19.04
C GLY A 27 7.51 4.96 -19.58
N TYR A 28 7.88 4.93 -20.86
CA TYR A 28 8.57 3.78 -21.44
C TYR A 28 10.00 3.58 -20.92
N GLN A 29 10.67 4.64 -20.48
CA GLN A 29 11.96 4.50 -19.76
C GLN A 29 11.77 3.81 -18.40
N SER A 30 10.67 4.12 -17.69
CA SER A 30 10.30 3.40 -16.46
C SER A 30 9.96 1.94 -16.77
N ILE A 31 9.13 1.67 -17.77
CA ILE A 31 8.79 0.31 -18.25
C ILE A 31 10.06 -0.49 -18.60
N PHE A 32 11.02 0.13 -19.30
CA PHE A 32 12.30 -0.54 -19.58
C PHE A 32 13.02 -0.97 -18.32
N LYS A 33 13.11 -0.10 -17.29
CA LYS A 33 13.74 -0.44 -16.01
C LYS A 33 13.00 -1.58 -15.29
N LEU A 34 11.67 -1.54 -15.29
CA LEU A 34 10.83 -2.61 -14.71
C LEU A 34 11.05 -3.93 -15.43
N THR A 35 11.12 -3.90 -16.78
CA THR A 35 11.42 -5.08 -17.60
C THR A 35 12.75 -5.72 -17.21
N ILE A 36 13.79 -4.90 -17.04
CA ILE A 36 15.12 -5.39 -16.60
C ILE A 36 15.04 -5.98 -15.19
N ALA A 37 14.40 -5.29 -14.25
CA ALA A 37 14.30 -5.74 -12.86
C ALA A 37 13.55 -7.07 -12.72
N LEU A 38 12.45 -7.25 -13.47
CA LEU A 38 11.69 -8.51 -13.51
C LEU A 38 12.46 -9.66 -14.15
N ALA A 39 13.39 -9.37 -15.06
CA ALA A 39 14.23 -10.37 -15.72
C ALA A 39 15.54 -10.69 -14.95
N LEU A 40 15.80 -10.01 -13.83
CA LEU A 40 16.93 -10.35 -12.97
C LEU A 40 16.63 -11.62 -12.19
N ASN A 41 17.55 -12.58 -12.24
CA ASN A 41 17.51 -13.78 -11.42
C ASN A 41 18.32 -13.56 -10.13
N VAL A 42 17.73 -12.82 -9.19
CA VAL A 42 18.32 -12.45 -7.89
C VAL A 42 17.34 -12.75 -6.76
N PRO A 43 17.81 -13.14 -5.56
CA PRO A 43 16.94 -13.48 -4.44
C PRO A 43 16.20 -12.28 -3.84
N TYR A 44 16.70 -11.06 -4.06
CA TYR A 44 16.11 -9.82 -3.55
C TYR A 44 16.00 -8.80 -4.67
N VAL A 45 14.86 -8.15 -4.79
CA VAL A 45 14.67 -7.01 -5.69
C VAL A 45 13.99 -5.87 -4.95
N VAL A 46 14.46 -4.65 -5.18
CA VAL A 46 13.90 -3.43 -4.59
C VAL A 46 13.37 -2.54 -5.70
N PHE A 47 12.13 -2.15 -5.60
CA PHE A 47 11.48 -1.17 -6.47
C PHE A 47 11.25 0.12 -5.68
N ASP A 48 11.76 1.22 -6.19
CA ASP A 48 11.54 2.57 -5.65
C ASP A 48 10.59 3.32 -6.57
N GLU A 49 9.39 3.62 -6.08
CA GLU A 49 8.28 4.25 -6.82
C GLU A 49 8.05 3.65 -8.23
N PRO A 50 7.88 2.32 -8.35
CA PRO A 50 7.94 1.62 -9.64
C PRO A 50 6.92 2.08 -10.66
N VAL A 51 5.73 2.50 -10.21
CA VAL A 51 4.61 2.84 -11.08
C VAL A 51 4.43 4.34 -11.27
N LEU A 52 5.32 5.16 -10.69
CA LEU A 52 5.24 6.60 -10.82
C LEU A 52 5.42 7.02 -12.30
N GLY A 53 4.42 7.74 -12.83
CA GLY A 53 4.43 8.20 -14.23
C GLY A 53 3.93 7.16 -15.25
N LEU A 54 3.46 5.99 -14.80
CA LEU A 54 2.74 5.04 -15.64
C LEU A 54 1.24 5.37 -15.67
N ASP A 55 0.58 5.07 -16.78
CA ASP A 55 -0.87 5.05 -16.87
C ASP A 55 -1.47 3.84 -16.14
N ALA A 56 -2.78 3.85 -15.92
CA ALA A 56 -3.48 2.82 -15.15
C ALA A 56 -3.27 1.40 -15.70
N ASN A 57 -3.32 1.23 -17.03
CA ASN A 57 -3.18 -0.08 -17.65
C ASN A 57 -1.76 -0.66 -17.44
N HIS A 58 -0.73 0.19 -17.58
CA HIS A 58 0.65 -0.25 -17.35
C HIS A 58 0.94 -0.52 -15.86
N ARG A 59 0.28 0.17 -14.92
CA ARG A 59 0.39 -0.13 -13.48
C ARG A 59 -0.19 -1.49 -13.15
N GLU A 60 -1.42 -1.75 -13.60
CA GLU A 60 -2.10 -3.03 -13.40
C GLU A 60 -1.26 -4.18 -13.96
N LEU A 61 -0.81 -4.05 -15.21
CA LEU A 61 0.07 -5.04 -15.83
C LEU A 61 1.38 -5.26 -15.05
N PHE A 62 1.98 -4.19 -14.50
CA PHE A 62 3.17 -4.33 -13.68
C PHE A 62 2.90 -5.19 -12.43
N TYR A 63 1.82 -4.93 -11.72
CA TYR A 63 1.48 -5.69 -10.52
C TYR A 63 1.11 -7.15 -10.83
N GLU A 64 0.43 -7.41 -11.93
CA GLU A 64 0.18 -8.79 -12.41
C GLU A 64 1.50 -9.53 -12.68
N LEU A 65 2.42 -8.90 -13.39
CA LEU A 65 3.74 -9.48 -13.69
C LEU A 65 4.60 -9.67 -12.44
N LEU A 66 4.47 -8.77 -11.47
CA LEU A 66 5.17 -8.85 -10.19
C LEU A 66 4.69 -10.04 -9.37
N LEU A 67 3.37 -10.25 -9.28
CA LEU A 67 2.77 -11.40 -8.60
C LEU A 67 3.15 -12.70 -9.28
N GLN A 68 3.08 -12.77 -10.62
CA GLN A 68 3.54 -13.92 -11.38
C GLN A 68 5.01 -14.24 -11.11
N ASP A 69 5.85 -13.20 -11.06
CA ASP A 69 7.27 -13.35 -10.76
C ASP A 69 7.53 -13.84 -9.33
N TYR A 70 6.74 -13.40 -8.36
CA TYR A 70 6.78 -13.86 -6.98
C TYR A 70 6.39 -15.35 -6.86
N GLU A 71 5.32 -15.77 -7.53
CA GLU A 71 4.87 -17.16 -7.56
C GLU A 71 5.93 -18.09 -8.18
N ASP A 72 6.52 -17.68 -9.31
CA ASP A 72 7.49 -18.49 -10.06
C ASP A 72 8.83 -18.61 -9.37
N ASN A 73 9.34 -17.55 -8.73
CA ASN A 73 10.71 -17.45 -8.23
C ASN A 73 10.83 -17.39 -6.70
N GLN A 74 9.73 -17.16 -5.97
CA GLN A 74 9.70 -17.06 -4.50
C GLN A 74 10.79 -16.15 -3.91
N ARG A 75 11.11 -15.06 -4.63
CA ARG A 75 12.12 -14.11 -4.20
C ARG A 75 11.52 -13.01 -3.32
N THR A 76 12.32 -12.38 -2.49
CA THR A 76 11.89 -11.24 -1.70
C THR A 76 11.75 -10.01 -2.59
N ILE A 77 10.56 -9.40 -2.59
CA ILE A 77 10.24 -8.19 -3.33
C ILE A 77 9.98 -7.06 -2.33
N ILE A 78 10.72 -5.97 -2.44
CA ILE A 78 10.55 -4.78 -1.61
C ILE A 78 10.06 -3.65 -2.50
N ILE A 79 8.95 -3.02 -2.13
CA ILE A 79 8.37 -1.87 -2.85
C ILE A 79 8.40 -0.67 -1.91
N ALA A 80 9.19 0.34 -2.24
CA ALA A 80 9.13 1.65 -1.58
C ALA A 80 8.17 2.54 -2.38
N THR A 81 7.06 2.94 -1.78
CA THR A 81 6.05 3.77 -2.45
C THR A 81 5.19 4.54 -1.46
N HIS A 82 4.66 5.67 -1.90
CA HIS A 82 3.60 6.41 -1.21
C HIS A 82 2.18 6.07 -1.73
N LEU A 83 2.07 5.27 -2.79
CA LEU A 83 0.81 4.83 -3.40
C LEU A 83 0.29 3.56 -2.72
N ILE A 84 -0.04 3.67 -1.45
CA ILE A 84 -0.35 2.54 -0.55
C ILE A 84 -1.56 1.73 -1.04
N GLU A 85 -2.60 2.40 -1.55
CA GLU A 85 -3.82 1.73 -2.03
C GLU A 85 -3.55 0.76 -3.19
N GLU A 86 -2.56 1.07 -4.03
CA GLU A 86 -2.22 0.25 -5.18
C GLU A 86 -1.52 -1.06 -4.78
N VAL A 87 -0.76 -1.05 -3.68
CA VAL A 87 -0.01 -2.21 -3.21
C VAL A 87 -0.67 -2.98 -2.07
N ALA A 88 -1.67 -2.40 -1.42
CA ALA A 88 -2.29 -2.94 -0.20
C ALA A 88 -2.80 -4.38 -0.32
N ASN A 89 -3.21 -4.80 -1.51
CA ASN A 89 -3.77 -6.13 -1.76
C ASN A 89 -2.72 -7.16 -2.21
N ILE A 90 -1.46 -6.77 -2.40
CA ILE A 90 -0.41 -7.63 -2.93
C ILE A 90 0.79 -7.79 -2.01
N ILE A 91 0.84 -7.04 -0.90
CA ILE A 91 1.93 -7.06 0.07
C ILE A 91 1.56 -7.89 1.30
N GLU A 92 2.55 -8.58 1.87
CA GLU A 92 2.41 -9.38 3.08
C GLU A 92 2.83 -8.60 4.33
N GLU A 93 3.90 -7.82 4.23
CA GLU A 93 4.47 -7.04 5.34
C GLU A 93 4.56 -5.56 5.01
N VAL A 94 4.42 -4.72 6.02
CA VAL A 94 4.55 -3.26 5.94
C VAL A 94 5.61 -2.78 6.91
N VAL A 95 6.52 -1.97 6.40
CA VAL A 95 7.43 -1.16 7.22
C VAL A 95 7.11 0.31 6.98
N LEU A 96 6.56 0.97 7.99
CA LEU A 96 6.24 2.39 7.93
C LEU A 96 7.40 3.21 8.45
N ILE A 97 7.95 4.07 7.58
CA ILE A 97 9.08 4.94 7.91
C ILE A 97 8.60 6.40 7.86
N ASN A 98 8.89 7.16 8.92
CA ASN A 98 8.67 8.61 8.96
C ASN A 98 9.86 9.29 9.63
N GLU A 99 10.36 10.38 9.06
CA GLU A 99 11.51 11.15 9.56
C GLU A 99 12.74 10.29 9.90
N GLY A 100 13.00 9.26 9.08
CA GLY A 100 14.12 8.34 9.26
C GLY A 100 13.97 7.32 10.39
N LYS A 101 12.77 7.19 10.97
CA LYS A 101 12.45 6.22 12.02
C LYS A 101 11.39 5.24 11.55
N VAL A 102 11.54 3.98 11.95
CA VAL A 102 10.51 2.98 11.77
C VAL A 102 9.41 3.25 12.81
N LEU A 103 8.21 3.58 12.34
CA LEU A 103 7.03 3.78 13.19
C LEU A 103 6.29 2.48 13.46
N LEU A 104 6.31 1.56 12.48
CA LEU A 104 5.58 0.31 12.50
C LEU A 104 6.30 -0.70 11.60
N GLN A 105 6.30 -1.96 12.04
CA GLN A 105 6.68 -3.11 11.22
C GLN A 105 5.77 -4.27 11.63
N GLU A 106 4.87 -4.67 10.74
CA GLU A 106 3.83 -5.68 11.00
C GLU A 106 3.39 -6.34 9.70
N THR A 107 2.74 -7.48 9.80
CA THR A 107 2.03 -8.05 8.66
C THR A 107 0.76 -7.25 8.34
N VAL A 108 0.37 -7.22 7.08
CA VAL A 108 -0.90 -6.57 6.68
C VAL A 108 -2.09 -7.24 7.38
N GLU A 109 -2.04 -8.56 7.55
CA GLU A 109 -3.09 -9.31 8.24
C GLU A 109 -3.24 -8.86 9.71
N GLU A 110 -2.16 -8.74 10.46
CA GLU A 110 -2.19 -8.26 11.85
C GLU A 110 -2.70 -6.82 11.93
N LEU A 111 -2.22 -5.93 11.04
CA LEU A 111 -2.70 -4.55 10.97
C LEU A 111 -4.20 -4.45 10.71
N MET A 112 -4.70 -5.24 9.76
CA MET A 112 -6.12 -5.23 9.40
C MET A 112 -7.00 -5.86 10.47
N ASN A 113 -6.45 -6.80 11.27
CA ASN A 113 -7.15 -7.42 12.39
C ASN A 113 -7.20 -6.53 13.64
N THR A 114 -6.17 -5.71 13.86
CA THR A 114 -6.06 -4.84 15.04
C THR A 114 -6.57 -3.42 14.80
N GLY A 115 -6.75 -2.99 13.55
CA GLY A 115 -7.26 -1.68 13.19
C GLY A 115 -8.76 -1.69 12.85
N TYR A 116 -9.52 -0.72 13.36
CA TYR A 116 -10.92 -0.53 12.99
C TYR A 116 -11.35 0.93 13.11
N CYS A 117 -12.50 1.23 12.52
CA CYS A 117 -13.12 2.54 12.57
C CYS A 117 -14.43 2.47 13.33
N ILE A 118 -14.73 3.53 14.09
CA ILE A 118 -16.03 3.78 14.71
C ILE A 118 -16.58 5.07 14.13
N SER A 119 -17.82 5.03 13.66
CA SER A 119 -18.54 6.21 13.17
C SER A 119 -19.90 6.37 13.85
N GLY A 120 -20.34 7.61 14.01
CA GLY A 120 -21.62 7.97 14.61
C GLY A 120 -21.67 9.44 14.98
N LEU A 121 -22.61 9.83 15.86
CA LEU A 121 -22.64 11.17 16.43
C LEU A 121 -21.38 11.42 17.28
N SER A 122 -20.85 12.65 17.21
CA SER A 122 -19.57 13.00 17.87
C SER A 122 -19.56 12.64 19.35
N GLU A 123 -20.63 12.92 20.09
CA GLU A 123 -20.74 12.61 21.52
C GLU A 123 -20.68 11.10 21.79
N GLU A 124 -21.34 10.26 20.98
CA GLU A 124 -21.33 8.79 21.14
C GLU A 124 -19.95 8.21 20.81
N VAL A 125 -19.30 8.71 19.76
CA VAL A 125 -17.96 8.32 19.36
C VAL A 125 -16.95 8.69 20.46
N ASP A 126 -17.04 9.90 21.03
CA ASP A 126 -16.14 10.35 22.09
C ASP A 126 -16.28 9.49 23.37
N ILE A 127 -17.50 9.13 23.72
CA ILE A 127 -17.77 8.22 24.86
C ILE A 127 -17.15 6.84 24.58
N TYR A 128 -17.36 6.28 23.39
CA TYR A 128 -16.82 4.96 23.02
C TYR A 128 -15.28 4.94 22.99
N CYS A 129 -14.66 6.05 22.61
CA CYS A 129 -13.21 6.16 22.42
C CYS A 129 -12.43 6.46 23.69
N LYS A 130 -13.09 6.74 24.83
CA LYS A 130 -12.48 7.29 26.05
C LYS A 130 -11.27 6.49 26.57
N ASP A 131 -11.34 5.15 26.49
CA ASP A 131 -10.29 4.25 27.00
C ASP A 131 -9.60 3.46 25.87
N LYS A 132 -9.65 3.97 24.61
CA LYS A 132 -9.14 3.28 23.44
C LYS A 132 -7.92 3.98 22.84
N LYS A 133 -7.07 3.21 22.17
CA LYS A 133 -5.91 3.74 21.46
C LYS A 133 -6.36 4.35 20.13
N VAL A 134 -6.85 5.59 20.17
CA VAL A 134 -7.25 6.34 18.98
C VAL A 134 -6.02 6.92 18.30
N ILE A 135 -5.89 6.66 17.00
CA ILE A 135 -4.81 7.16 16.16
C ILE A 135 -5.20 8.41 15.36
N GLY A 136 -6.48 8.72 15.25
CA GLY A 136 -6.95 9.94 14.60
C GLY A 136 -8.47 9.99 14.50
N TYR A 137 -8.95 11.13 14.03
CA TYR A 137 -10.37 11.40 13.78
C TYR A 137 -10.55 12.05 12.42
N ASP A 138 -11.71 11.81 11.80
CA ASP A 138 -12.26 12.66 10.74
C ASP A 138 -13.63 13.16 11.23
N GLU A 139 -13.96 14.44 10.99
CA GLU A 139 -15.20 15.06 11.44
C GLU A 139 -15.94 15.67 10.27
N LEU A 140 -17.25 15.46 10.23
CA LEU A 140 -18.15 16.07 9.24
C LEU A 140 -19.44 16.54 9.92
N GLY A 141 -19.51 17.81 10.28
CA GLY A 141 -20.62 18.37 11.05
C GLY A 141 -20.75 17.72 12.42
N SER A 142 -21.91 17.10 12.70
CA SER A 142 -22.16 16.35 13.95
C SER A 142 -21.68 14.90 13.93
N LEU A 143 -21.18 14.45 12.80
CA LEU A 143 -20.66 13.07 12.64
C LEU A 143 -19.16 13.04 12.85
N LYS A 144 -18.70 12.00 13.51
CA LYS A 144 -17.29 11.72 13.78
C LYS A 144 -16.96 10.28 13.38
N LEU A 145 -15.78 10.11 12.78
CA LEU A 145 -15.15 8.83 12.50
C LEU A 145 -13.84 8.76 13.28
N ALA A 146 -13.72 7.81 14.18
CA ALA A 146 -12.49 7.54 14.92
C ALA A 146 -11.76 6.33 14.35
N TYR A 147 -10.45 6.43 14.26
CA TYR A 147 -9.54 5.35 13.85
C TYR A 147 -8.86 4.78 15.09
N ILE A 148 -9.02 3.49 15.33
CA ILE A 148 -8.63 2.84 16.59
C ILE A 148 -7.70 1.66 16.30
N LEU A 149 -6.65 1.52 17.12
CA LEU A 149 -5.82 0.32 17.19
C LEU A 149 -6.16 -0.45 18.47
N GLY A 150 -6.54 -1.71 18.34
CA GLY A 150 -6.90 -2.59 19.45
C GLY A 150 -8.00 -3.57 19.07
N GLU A 151 -8.41 -4.38 20.05
CA GLU A 151 -9.47 -5.34 19.84
C GLU A 151 -10.83 -4.66 19.68
N ARG A 152 -11.66 -5.24 18.78
CA ARG A 152 -13.02 -4.77 18.54
C ARG A 152 -13.93 -5.21 19.68
N GLU A 153 -14.50 -4.25 20.37
CA GLU A 153 -15.51 -4.52 21.37
C GLU A 153 -16.93 -4.50 20.78
N ARG A 154 -17.85 -5.16 21.47
CA ARG A 154 -19.26 -5.10 21.10
C ARG A 154 -19.81 -3.71 21.31
N LEU A 155 -20.53 -3.21 20.32
CA LEU A 155 -21.21 -1.92 20.44
C LEU A 155 -22.30 -1.97 21.51
N PRO A 156 -22.54 -0.86 22.23
CA PRO A 156 -23.66 -0.74 23.11
C PRO A 156 -24.99 -1.01 22.37
N LYS A 157 -25.89 -1.73 23.02
CA LYS A 157 -27.23 -1.96 22.43
C LYS A 157 -27.95 -0.62 22.23
N ASN A 158 -28.54 -0.44 21.06
CA ASN A 158 -29.25 0.78 20.65
C ASN A 158 -28.35 2.03 20.48
N SER A 159 -27.04 1.90 20.33
CA SER A 159 -26.18 3.01 19.91
C SER A 159 -26.35 3.28 18.41
N GLY A 160 -26.19 4.54 18.00
CA GLY A 160 -26.07 4.94 16.60
C GLY A 160 -24.69 4.66 15.97
N LEU A 161 -23.80 3.98 16.74
CA LEU A 161 -22.44 3.69 16.32
C LEU A 161 -22.36 2.57 15.28
N GLN A 162 -21.42 2.71 14.35
CA GLN A 162 -21.10 1.69 13.35
C GLN A 162 -19.62 1.35 13.38
N ILE A 163 -19.29 0.05 13.32
CA ILE A 163 -17.91 -0.43 13.17
C ILE A 163 -17.66 -0.74 11.70
N SER A 164 -16.50 -0.31 11.22
CA SER A 164 -15.99 -0.67 9.89
C SER A 164 -14.50 -1.00 9.93
N ASN A 165 -14.00 -1.65 8.88
CA ASN A 165 -12.57 -1.90 8.74
C ASN A 165 -11.85 -0.59 8.42
N ILE A 166 -10.63 -0.46 8.94
CA ILE A 166 -9.70 0.57 8.49
C ILE A 166 -9.01 0.09 7.20
N ASN A 167 -8.74 0.98 6.25
CA ASN A 167 -7.86 0.65 5.14
C ASN A 167 -6.42 1.07 5.46
N LEU A 168 -5.47 0.42 4.77
CA LEU A 168 -4.05 0.60 5.03
C LEU A 168 -3.58 2.05 4.79
N GLN A 169 -4.12 2.73 3.77
CA GLN A 169 -3.77 4.12 3.49
C GLN A 169 -4.24 5.07 4.60
N LYS A 170 -5.46 4.90 5.11
CA LYS A 170 -5.98 5.71 6.22
C LYS A 170 -5.19 5.45 7.50
N LEU A 171 -4.82 4.20 7.76
CA LEU A 171 -3.95 3.83 8.87
C LEU A 171 -2.60 4.59 8.78
N PHE A 172 -1.97 4.56 7.60
CA PHE A 172 -0.72 5.27 7.33
C PHE A 172 -0.85 6.77 7.59
N VAL A 173 -1.85 7.43 7.00
CA VAL A 173 -2.07 8.88 7.15
C VAL A 173 -2.24 9.23 8.63
N LYS A 174 -3.09 8.49 9.36
CA LYS A 174 -3.36 8.78 10.77
C LYS A 174 -2.17 8.52 11.70
N LEU A 175 -1.32 7.55 11.39
CA LEU A 175 -0.09 7.30 12.14
C LEU A 175 0.98 8.38 11.89
N THR A 176 1.07 8.88 10.66
CA THR A 176 2.05 9.92 10.29
C THR A 176 1.62 11.33 10.72
N GLU A 177 0.32 11.65 10.72
CA GLU A 177 -0.21 12.92 11.24
C GLU A 177 0.12 13.12 12.73
N LYS A 178 0.16 12.04 13.54
CA LYS A 178 0.51 12.11 14.98
C LYS A 178 2.01 12.14 15.26
N GLY A 179 2.85 11.76 14.32
CA GLY A 179 4.32 11.79 14.47
C GLY A 179 4.94 13.19 14.36
N GLY A 180 4.16 14.22 14.10
CA GLY A 180 4.58 15.61 13.94
C GLY A 180 4.34 16.52 15.15
N ASN A 181 4.06 15.99 16.33
CA ASN A 181 3.93 16.75 17.59
C ASN A 181 4.90 16.25 18.64
#